data_6d120df8fd23e0a84dd0f3e136e59f10
#
_entry.id   6d120df8fd23e0a84dd0f3e136e59f10
#
_cell.length_a   1.000
_cell.length_b   1.000
_cell.length_c   1.000
_cell.angle_alpha   90.00
_cell.angle_beta   90.00
_cell.angle_gamma   90.00
#
_symmetry.space_group_name_H-M   'P 1'
#
loop_
_entity.id
_entity.type
_entity.pdbx_description
1 polymer ?
#
loop_
_entity_poly.entity_id
_entity_poly.type
_entity_poly.pdbx_seq_one_letter_code
_entity_poly.pdbx_strand_id
1 'polypeptide(L)'
;NSPIMMFTVYTCIILISWIGAKMIVVNSLTTGELMSLLTYCMNIMMNLMMLSMVFVMITMSIASAERICEVLNEKSDITNPENPDHEVTDGSIRFDHVTFRYNKTSDTPVLDDINLSIASGETIGIIGGTGSSKSSLVNLISRLYDVSEGAVYVGGKDVRSYDLDTLRNEVSVVLQNNVLFSGSIFDNLRWGNPDATDEQCRHACDLACASEFINRFPDGYNTHIEQGGSNVSGGQKQRLCIARALLKNPKILILDDSTSAVDTATDAKIRKAFAEEIPNTTKLIIAQRISSVMNADRIIVLNNGVVDGFGSHEELMETNAIYREVYESQTQGSGDFDEGGAK
;
A
#
# COMPACT_ATOMS: atom_id res chain seq x y z
N ASN A 1 17.97 25.36 -35.23
CA ASN A 1 17.12 26.35 -35.92
C ASN A 1 17.71 27.79 -35.93
N SER A 2 18.35 28.22 -34.84
CA SER A 2 18.88 29.60 -34.71
C SER A 2 19.86 30.04 -35.81
N PRO A 3 20.89 29.25 -36.21
CA PRO A 3 21.82 29.67 -37.25
C PRO A 3 21.16 29.87 -38.63
N ILE A 4 20.22 29.01 -39.00
CA ILE A 4 19.50 29.07 -40.28
C ILE A 4 18.62 30.32 -40.30
N MET A 5 17.90 30.61 -39.22
CA MET A 5 17.08 31.82 -39.08
C MET A 5 17.94 33.08 -39.21
N MET A 6 19.09 33.17 -38.51
CA MET A 6 20.01 34.32 -38.64
C MET A 6 20.54 34.49 -40.06
N PHE A 7 20.94 33.41 -40.70
CA PHE A 7 21.37 33.44 -42.08
C PHE A 7 20.29 34.02 -43.02
N THR A 8 19.03 33.57 -42.85
CA THR A 8 17.89 34.07 -43.62
C THR A 8 17.65 35.57 -43.38
N VAL A 9 17.69 36.02 -42.11
CA VAL A 9 17.52 37.45 -41.76
C VAL A 9 18.56 38.31 -42.42
N TYR A 10 19.85 37.98 -42.29
CA TYR A 10 20.93 38.77 -42.87
C TYR A 10 20.88 38.75 -44.40
N THR A 11 20.52 37.63 -45.01
CA THR A 11 20.35 37.55 -46.46
C THR A 11 19.22 38.45 -46.94
N CYS A 12 18.08 38.49 -46.27
CA CYS A 12 16.97 39.38 -46.58
C CYS A 12 17.37 40.86 -46.45
N ILE A 13 18.07 41.23 -45.36
CA ILE A 13 18.54 42.61 -45.13
C ILE A 13 19.50 43.06 -46.26
N ILE A 14 20.46 42.20 -46.62
CA ILE A 14 21.41 42.50 -47.69
C ILE A 14 20.69 42.69 -49.06
N LEU A 15 19.75 41.76 -49.35
CA LEU A 15 18.99 41.86 -50.62
C LEU A 15 18.11 43.11 -50.67
N ILE A 16 17.36 43.44 -49.60
CA ILE A 16 16.51 44.64 -49.53
C ILE A 16 17.37 45.90 -49.64
N SER A 17 18.50 45.96 -48.94
CA SER A 17 19.42 47.07 -48.98
C SER A 17 20.02 47.27 -50.37
N TRP A 18 20.44 46.16 -51.02
CA TRP A 18 21.05 46.25 -52.39
C TRP A 18 20.04 46.66 -53.46
N ILE A 19 18.85 46.05 -53.48
CA ILE A 19 17.79 46.41 -54.42
C ILE A 19 17.28 47.82 -54.14
N GLY A 20 17.03 48.15 -52.85
CA GLY A 20 16.57 49.48 -52.45
C GLY A 20 17.56 50.58 -52.80
N ALA A 21 18.88 50.37 -52.65
CA ALA A 21 19.89 51.33 -53.07
C ALA A 21 19.85 51.59 -54.58
N LYS A 22 19.67 50.55 -55.43
CA LYS A 22 19.51 50.71 -56.88
C LYS A 22 18.25 51.51 -57.24
N MET A 23 17.14 51.28 -56.54
CA MET A 23 15.88 52.01 -56.78
C MET A 23 15.97 53.46 -56.31
N ILE A 24 16.74 53.80 -55.29
CA ILE A 24 17.01 55.20 -54.88
C ILE A 24 17.79 55.97 -56.01
N VAL A 25 18.80 55.33 -56.59
CA VAL A 25 19.59 55.93 -57.66
C VAL A 25 18.73 56.26 -58.89
N VAL A 26 17.68 55.47 -59.14
CA VAL A 26 16.74 55.71 -60.29
C VAL A 26 15.54 56.58 -59.84
N ASN A 27 15.56 57.17 -58.63
CA ASN A 27 14.51 58.02 -58.08
C ASN A 27 13.13 57.33 -57.96
N SER A 28 13.07 56.02 -57.89
CA SER A 28 11.83 55.27 -57.78
C SER A 28 11.53 54.88 -56.29
N LEU A 29 12.45 55.14 -55.35
CA LEU A 29 12.29 54.89 -53.89
C LEU A 29 13.00 56.02 -53.15
N THR A 30 12.40 56.43 -51.99
CA THR A 30 13.04 57.38 -51.08
C THR A 30 13.86 56.66 -50.03
N THR A 31 14.83 57.34 -49.43
CA THR A 31 15.61 56.78 -48.29
C THR A 31 14.74 56.43 -47.07
N GLY A 32 13.64 57.19 -46.81
CA GLY A 32 12.70 56.96 -45.77
C GLY A 32 11.89 55.66 -45.96
N GLU A 33 11.47 55.42 -47.21
CA GLU A 33 10.77 54.17 -47.57
C GLU A 33 11.66 52.95 -47.42
N LEU A 34 12.93 53.02 -47.79
CA LEU A 34 13.89 51.95 -47.61
C LEU A 34 14.07 51.63 -46.10
N MET A 35 14.20 52.66 -45.27
CA MET A 35 14.28 52.46 -43.79
C MET A 35 13.01 51.83 -43.23
N SER A 36 11.84 52.23 -43.74
CA SER A 36 10.57 51.61 -43.33
C SER A 36 10.49 50.13 -43.74
N LEU A 37 10.93 49.79 -44.97
CA LEU A 37 10.99 48.39 -45.46
C LEU A 37 11.92 47.51 -44.56
N LEU A 38 13.10 48.03 -44.23
CA LEU A 38 14.02 47.31 -43.30
C LEU A 38 13.41 47.10 -41.93
N THR A 39 12.75 48.12 -41.38
CA THR A 39 12.06 48.03 -40.07
C THR A 39 10.93 47.01 -40.11
N TYR A 40 10.11 47.00 -41.16
CA TYR A 40 9.06 45.99 -41.32
C TYR A 40 9.64 44.59 -41.47
N CYS A 41 10.72 44.41 -42.24
CA CYS A 41 11.40 43.13 -42.37
C CYS A 41 11.88 42.61 -41.02
N MET A 42 12.52 43.46 -40.21
CA MET A 42 12.97 43.09 -38.85
C MET A 42 11.82 42.71 -37.92
N ASN A 43 10.72 43.48 -37.96
CA ASN A 43 9.52 43.17 -37.13
C ASN A 43 8.88 41.83 -37.54
N ILE A 44 8.75 41.56 -38.84
CA ILE A 44 8.24 40.29 -39.36
C ILE A 44 9.10 39.12 -38.87
N MET A 45 10.42 39.27 -39.00
CA MET A 45 11.36 38.22 -38.59
C MET A 45 11.34 37.97 -37.08
N MET A 46 11.23 39.04 -36.25
CA MET A 46 11.07 38.90 -34.80
C MET A 46 9.77 38.15 -34.43
N ASN A 47 8.65 38.49 -35.08
CA ASN A 47 7.38 37.82 -34.86
C ASN A 47 7.42 36.35 -35.27
N LEU A 48 8.10 36.02 -36.40
CA LEU A 48 8.31 34.62 -36.81
C LEU A 48 9.17 33.83 -35.82
N MET A 49 10.23 34.46 -35.27
CA MET A 49 11.02 33.85 -34.20
C MET A 49 10.18 33.56 -32.96
N MET A 50 9.36 34.53 -32.54
CA MET A 50 8.48 34.39 -31.39
C MET A 50 7.46 33.27 -31.60
N LEU A 51 6.85 33.20 -32.79
CA LEU A 51 5.93 32.13 -33.16
C LEU A 51 6.60 30.75 -33.14
N SER A 52 7.82 30.64 -33.63
CA SER A 52 8.62 29.42 -33.59
C SER A 52 8.92 28.98 -32.16
N MET A 53 9.25 29.95 -31.28
CA MET A 53 9.47 29.66 -29.85
C MET A 53 8.22 29.19 -29.16
N VAL A 54 7.07 29.81 -29.41
CA VAL A 54 5.76 29.37 -28.86
C VAL A 54 5.43 27.96 -29.33
N PHE A 55 5.66 27.64 -30.60
CA PHE A 55 5.43 26.30 -31.13
C PHE A 55 6.30 25.24 -30.43
N VAL A 56 7.57 25.53 -30.18
CA VAL A 56 8.46 24.64 -29.40
C VAL A 56 7.97 24.49 -27.97
N MET A 57 7.54 25.58 -27.29
CA MET A 57 6.98 25.53 -25.96
C MET A 57 5.73 24.64 -25.89
N ILE A 58 4.80 24.77 -26.85
CA ILE A 58 3.60 23.95 -26.93
C ILE A 58 3.99 22.47 -27.06
N THR A 59 4.90 22.13 -27.99
CA THR A 59 5.33 20.75 -28.21
C THR A 59 6.00 20.15 -26.97
N MET A 60 6.78 20.90 -26.22
CA MET A 60 7.37 20.44 -24.96
C MET A 60 6.33 20.27 -23.86
N SER A 61 5.29 21.11 -23.84
CA SER A 61 4.23 21.07 -22.83
C SER A 61 3.26 19.91 -23.04
N ILE A 62 3.03 19.47 -24.27
CA ILE A 62 2.12 18.36 -24.60
C ILE A 62 2.54 17.08 -23.89
N ALA A 63 3.80 16.70 -23.93
CA ALA A 63 4.29 15.48 -23.28
C ALA A 63 4.08 15.49 -21.74
N SER A 64 4.20 16.65 -21.11
CA SER A 64 3.92 16.81 -19.69
C SER A 64 2.43 16.77 -19.39
N ALA A 65 1.61 17.38 -20.25
CA ALA A 65 0.15 17.36 -20.13
C ALA A 65 -0.40 15.92 -20.31
N GLU A 66 0.12 15.17 -21.26
CA GLU A 66 -0.26 13.75 -21.47
C GLU A 66 -0.01 12.91 -20.23
N ARG A 67 1.16 13.04 -19.59
CA ARG A 67 1.47 12.31 -18.33
C ARG A 67 0.53 12.67 -17.18
N ILE A 68 0.18 13.96 -17.07
CA ILE A 68 -0.79 14.42 -16.06
C ILE A 68 -2.17 13.84 -16.37
N CYS A 69 -2.61 13.90 -17.62
CA CYS A 69 -3.89 13.33 -18.05
C CYS A 69 -3.95 11.80 -17.84
N GLU A 70 -2.86 11.09 -18.10
CA GLU A 70 -2.76 9.65 -17.86
C GLU A 70 -3.05 9.32 -16.38
N VAL A 71 -2.39 10.03 -15.45
CA VAL A 71 -2.63 9.84 -14.01
C VAL A 71 -4.05 10.24 -13.58
N LEU A 72 -4.56 11.36 -14.11
CA LEU A 72 -5.92 11.85 -13.76
C LEU A 72 -7.03 10.98 -14.33
N ASN A 73 -6.79 10.30 -15.44
CA ASN A 73 -7.76 9.41 -16.08
C ASN A 73 -7.65 7.96 -15.61
N GLU A 74 -6.62 7.64 -14.81
CA GLU A 74 -6.45 6.30 -14.26
C GLU A 74 -7.65 5.94 -13.38
N LYS A 75 -8.21 4.78 -13.62
CA LYS A 75 -9.34 4.25 -12.85
C LYS A 75 -8.90 3.00 -12.12
N SER A 76 -9.28 2.89 -10.85
CA SER A 76 -9.06 1.67 -10.09
C SER A 76 -9.83 0.51 -10.71
N ASP A 77 -9.16 -0.64 -10.87
CA ASP A 77 -9.78 -1.89 -11.29
C ASP A 77 -10.75 -2.41 -10.22
N ILE A 78 -10.53 -2.06 -8.95
CA ILE A 78 -11.37 -2.46 -7.83
C ILE A 78 -12.35 -1.33 -7.53
N THR A 79 -13.63 -1.59 -7.81
CA THR A 79 -14.73 -0.66 -7.61
C THR A 79 -15.86 -1.34 -6.85
N ASN A 80 -16.75 -0.53 -6.28
CA ASN A 80 -17.98 -1.04 -5.69
C ASN A 80 -18.88 -1.64 -6.77
N PRO A 81 -19.65 -2.70 -6.45
CA PRO A 81 -20.72 -3.20 -7.32
C PRO A 81 -21.88 -2.18 -7.39
N GLU A 82 -22.81 -2.35 -8.34
CA GLU A 82 -23.96 -1.45 -8.51
C GLU A 82 -24.87 -1.40 -7.26
N ASN A 83 -24.99 -2.52 -6.54
CA ASN A 83 -25.78 -2.63 -5.31
C ASN A 83 -24.91 -3.25 -4.22
N PRO A 84 -24.04 -2.47 -3.55
CA PRO A 84 -23.13 -3.00 -2.56
C PRO A 84 -23.83 -3.39 -1.26
N ASP A 85 -23.36 -4.45 -0.63
CA ASP A 85 -23.73 -4.80 0.73
C ASP A 85 -23.00 -3.88 1.73
N HIS A 86 -23.75 -3.27 2.66
CA HIS A 86 -23.25 -2.35 3.69
C HIS A 86 -23.17 -2.98 5.09
N GLU A 87 -23.26 -4.29 5.19
CA GLU A 87 -23.18 -5.00 6.47
C GLU A 87 -22.41 -6.31 6.32
N VAL A 88 -21.34 -6.46 7.10
CA VAL A 88 -20.64 -7.72 7.29
C VAL A 88 -21.26 -8.40 8.52
N THR A 89 -21.81 -9.58 8.37
CA THR A 89 -22.59 -10.25 9.43
C THR A 89 -21.70 -10.73 10.57
N ASP A 90 -20.58 -11.41 10.25
CA ASP A 90 -19.65 -11.99 11.23
C ASP A 90 -18.21 -12.03 10.67
N GLY A 91 -17.28 -12.54 11.45
CA GLY A 91 -15.86 -12.66 11.09
C GLY A 91 -15.49 -13.99 10.42
N SER A 92 -16.45 -14.78 9.92
CA SER A 92 -16.12 -16.02 9.20
C SER A 92 -15.45 -15.74 7.87
N ILE A 93 -14.49 -16.59 7.48
CA ILE A 93 -13.72 -16.44 6.24
C ILE A 93 -13.72 -17.77 5.49
N ARG A 94 -14.00 -17.75 4.19
CA ARG A 94 -13.88 -18.93 3.35
C ARG A 94 -13.21 -18.61 2.02
N PHE A 95 -12.18 -19.36 1.71
CA PHE A 95 -11.56 -19.40 0.40
C PHE A 95 -12.10 -20.62 -0.35
N ASP A 96 -12.56 -20.41 -1.56
CA ASP A 96 -13.23 -21.42 -2.36
C ASP A 96 -12.54 -21.51 -3.73
N HIS A 97 -11.66 -22.51 -3.89
CA HIS A 97 -10.82 -22.72 -5.07
C HIS A 97 -10.10 -21.45 -5.55
N VAL A 98 -9.46 -20.73 -4.62
CA VAL A 98 -8.85 -19.43 -4.90
C VAL A 98 -7.49 -19.60 -5.57
N THR A 99 -7.39 -19.10 -6.80
CA THR A 99 -6.11 -18.89 -7.49
C THR A 99 -5.88 -17.38 -7.69
N PHE A 100 -4.67 -16.91 -7.38
CA PHE A 100 -4.34 -15.50 -7.46
C PHE A 100 -3.02 -15.24 -8.18
N ARG A 101 -3.04 -14.23 -9.07
CA ARG A 101 -1.89 -13.69 -9.81
C ARG A 101 -1.90 -12.18 -9.73
N TYR A 102 -0.78 -11.55 -9.39
CA TYR A 102 -0.66 -10.08 -9.45
C TYR A 102 -0.72 -9.56 -10.89
N ASN A 103 -0.16 -10.31 -11.82
CA ASN A 103 -0.26 -10.00 -13.24
C ASN A 103 -1.04 -11.11 -13.94
N LYS A 104 -2.15 -10.75 -14.61
CA LYS A 104 -3.02 -11.68 -15.34
C LYS A 104 -2.30 -12.47 -16.44
N THR A 105 -1.14 -11.95 -16.90
CA THR A 105 -0.31 -12.61 -17.93
C THR A 105 0.79 -13.51 -17.38
N SER A 106 0.91 -13.64 -16.05
CA SER A 106 1.90 -14.51 -15.42
C SER A 106 1.49 -15.97 -15.50
N ASP A 107 2.39 -16.84 -15.96
CA ASP A 107 2.15 -18.28 -16.05
C ASP A 107 2.05 -18.94 -14.67
N THR A 108 2.78 -18.42 -13.66
CA THR A 108 2.79 -19.00 -12.32
C THR A 108 1.90 -18.22 -11.37
N PRO A 109 0.93 -18.88 -10.69
CA PRO A 109 0.12 -18.23 -9.67
C PRO A 109 0.96 -17.94 -8.41
N VAL A 110 0.55 -16.92 -7.68
CA VAL A 110 1.11 -16.56 -6.36
C VAL A 110 0.42 -17.37 -5.26
N LEU A 111 -0.87 -17.64 -5.44
CA LEU A 111 -1.67 -18.58 -4.65
C LEU A 111 -2.36 -19.53 -5.63
N ASP A 112 -2.36 -20.83 -5.33
CA ASP A 112 -2.88 -21.87 -6.22
C ASP A 112 -3.85 -22.79 -5.47
N ASP A 113 -5.08 -22.84 -5.95
CA ASP A 113 -6.20 -23.66 -5.45
C ASP A 113 -6.36 -23.64 -3.92
N ILE A 114 -6.41 -22.48 -3.33
CA ILE A 114 -6.58 -22.32 -1.87
C ILE A 114 -8.02 -22.64 -1.48
N ASN A 115 -8.17 -23.64 -0.61
CA ASN A 115 -9.44 -24.07 0.00
C ASN A 115 -9.32 -24.03 1.52
N LEU A 116 -9.97 -23.07 2.17
CA LEU A 116 -9.91 -22.85 3.62
C LEU A 116 -11.27 -22.40 4.15
N SER A 117 -11.60 -22.83 5.35
CA SER A 117 -12.79 -22.37 6.09
C SER A 117 -12.41 -22.05 7.54
N ILE A 118 -12.63 -20.81 7.94
CA ILE A 118 -12.30 -20.24 9.24
C ILE A 118 -13.60 -19.75 9.87
N ALA A 119 -13.87 -20.22 11.09
CA ALA A 119 -15.07 -19.81 11.82
C ALA A 119 -14.91 -18.39 12.42
N SER A 120 -16.04 -17.73 12.67
CA SER A 120 -16.04 -16.43 13.35
C SER A 120 -15.50 -16.57 14.78
N GLY A 121 -14.61 -15.66 15.18
CA GLY A 121 -13.96 -15.65 16.49
C GLY A 121 -12.73 -16.55 16.61
N GLU A 122 -12.43 -17.36 15.60
CA GLU A 122 -11.29 -18.28 15.59
C GLU A 122 -9.96 -17.54 15.49
N THR A 123 -8.94 -18.04 16.18
CA THR A 123 -7.57 -17.53 16.06
C THR A 123 -6.76 -18.47 15.18
N ILE A 124 -6.28 -17.95 14.04
CA ILE A 124 -5.53 -18.70 13.04
C ILE A 124 -4.08 -18.22 13.00
N GLY A 125 -3.14 -19.14 13.18
CA GLY A 125 -1.74 -18.93 12.86
C GLY A 125 -1.48 -19.12 11.36
N ILE A 126 -0.61 -18.32 10.77
CA ILE A 126 -0.17 -18.51 9.37
C ILE A 126 1.36 -18.52 9.36
N ILE A 127 1.93 -19.63 8.93
CA ILE A 127 3.38 -19.82 8.84
C ILE A 127 3.78 -20.25 7.41
N GLY A 128 5.04 -20.05 7.09
CA GLY A 128 5.63 -20.42 5.79
C GLY A 128 6.92 -19.65 5.56
N GLY A 129 7.76 -20.12 4.67
CA GLY A 129 9.02 -19.47 4.30
C GLY A 129 8.86 -18.07 3.70
N THR A 130 9.95 -17.35 3.56
CA THR A 130 9.95 -16.06 2.86
C THR A 130 9.52 -16.28 1.41
N GLY A 131 8.57 -15.47 0.94
CA GLY A 131 7.99 -15.62 -0.39
C GLY A 131 6.87 -16.67 -0.52
N SER A 132 6.44 -17.34 0.56
CA SER A 132 5.34 -18.31 0.52
C SER A 132 3.95 -17.71 0.35
N SER A 133 3.84 -16.41 0.10
CA SER A 133 2.59 -15.68 -0.24
C SER A 133 1.62 -15.45 0.94
N LYS A 134 2.10 -15.45 2.20
CA LYS A 134 1.29 -15.20 3.40
C LYS A 134 0.54 -13.87 3.33
N SER A 135 1.25 -12.77 3.06
CA SER A 135 0.64 -11.43 2.96
C SER A 135 -0.32 -11.33 1.77
N SER A 136 -0.05 -12.05 0.67
CA SER A 136 -0.97 -12.11 -0.47
C SER A 136 -2.31 -12.76 -0.08
N LEU A 137 -2.27 -13.85 0.71
CA LEU A 137 -3.47 -14.53 1.19
C LEU A 137 -4.37 -13.58 2.00
N VAL A 138 -3.80 -12.88 2.98
CA VAL A 138 -4.60 -11.99 3.86
C VAL A 138 -5.07 -10.73 3.14
N ASN A 139 -4.34 -10.24 2.14
CA ASN A 139 -4.73 -9.08 1.34
C ASN A 139 -6.01 -9.32 0.51
N LEU A 140 -6.32 -10.57 0.18
CA LEU A 140 -7.56 -10.92 -0.52
C LEU A 140 -8.80 -10.79 0.38
N ILE A 141 -8.65 -10.94 1.70
CA ILE A 141 -9.76 -10.84 2.66
C ILE A 141 -10.30 -9.40 2.73
N SER A 142 -9.41 -8.40 2.73
CA SER A 142 -9.79 -6.98 2.70
C SER A 142 -10.02 -6.44 1.28
N ARG A 143 -10.02 -7.34 0.27
CA ARG A 143 -10.18 -6.98 -1.14
C ARG A 143 -9.23 -5.86 -1.56
N LEU A 144 -7.93 -5.97 -1.21
CA LEU A 144 -6.89 -5.14 -1.83
C LEU A 144 -6.57 -5.61 -3.26
N TYR A 145 -6.91 -6.84 -3.56
CA TYR A 145 -6.85 -7.45 -4.89
C TYR A 145 -8.06 -8.37 -5.08
N ASP A 146 -8.55 -8.49 -6.31
CA ASP A 146 -9.53 -9.50 -6.68
C ASP A 146 -8.82 -10.80 -7.10
N VAL A 147 -9.42 -11.94 -6.78
CA VAL A 147 -8.91 -13.25 -7.14
C VAL A 147 -8.92 -13.46 -8.67
N SER A 148 -7.98 -14.25 -9.19
CA SER A 148 -7.96 -14.61 -10.61
C SER A 148 -9.01 -15.69 -10.93
N GLU A 149 -9.17 -16.65 -10.01
CA GLU A 149 -10.14 -17.76 -10.09
C GLU A 149 -10.67 -18.03 -8.68
N GLY A 150 -11.89 -18.57 -8.58
CA GLY A 150 -12.54 -18.86 -7.31
C GLY A 150 -13.18 -17.63 -6.65
N ALA A 151 -13.38 -17.72 -5.33
CA ALA A 151 -13.99 -16.65 -4.55
C ALA A 151 -13.51 -16.64 -3.08
N VAL A 152 -13.46 -15.45 -2.50
CA VAL A 152 -13.24 -15.24 -1.05
C VAL A 152 -14.53 -14.73 -0.44
N TYR A 153 -14.93 -15.35 0.65
CA TYR A 153 -16.14 -14.99 1.39
C TYR A 153 -15.78 -14.48 2.78
N VAL A 154 -16.44 -13.43 3.21
CA VAL A 154 -16.39 -12.88 4.57
C VAL A 154 -17.83 -12.75 5.06
N GLY A 155 -18.13 -13.22 6.28
CA GLY A 155 -19.50 -13.21 6.81
C GLY A 155 -20.50 -13.92 5.90
N GLY A 156 -20.06 -14.97 5.19
CA GLY A 156 -20.88 -15.78 4.30
C GLY A 156 -21.14 -15.18 2.91
N LYS A 157 -20.69 -13.94 2.60
CA LYS A 157 -20.85 -13.28 1.31
C LYS A 157 -19.50 -13.08 0.62
N ASP A 158 -19.51 -13.10 -0.72
CA ASP A 158 -18.33 -12.82 -1.54
C ASP A 158 -17.82 -11.38 -1.25
N VAL A 159 -16.51 -11.23 -1.05
CA VAL A 159 -15.90 -9.91 -0.79
C VAL A 159 -16.16 -8.89 -1.88
N ARG A 160 -16.46 -9.34 -3.10
CA ARG A 160 -16.79 -8.49 -4.25
C ARG A 160 -18.20 -7.90 -4.17
N SER A 161 -19.09 -8.44 -3.33
CA SER A 161 -20.45 -7.93 -3.16
C SER A 161 -20.54 -6.76 -2.18
N TYR A 162 -19.53 -6.56 -1.34
CA TYR A 162 -19.53 -5.51 -0.34
C TYR A 162 -19.17 -4.12 -0.89
N ASP A 163 -19.68 -3.10 -0.21
CA ASP A 163 -19.07 -1.78 -0.23
C ASP A 163 -17.63 -1.87 0.33
N LEU A 164 -16.67 -1.29 -0.39
CA LEU A 164 -15.24 -1.40 -0.05
C LEU A 164 -14.91 -0.79 1.30
N ASP A 165 -15.52 0.35 1.62
CA ASP A 165 -15.27 1.02 2.91
C ASP A 165 -15.87 0.20 4.05
N THR A 166 -17.07 -0.35 3.86
CA THR A 166 -17.71 -1.25 4.83
C THR A 166 -16.84 -2.47 5.09
N LEU A 167 -16.42 -3.21 4.07
CA LEU A 167 -15.57 -4.39 4.23
C LEU A 167 -14.24 -4.04 4.92
N ARG A 168 -13.57 -2.98 4.48
CA ARG A 168 -12.27 -2.56 5.03
C ARG A 168 -12.35 -1.95 6.42
N ASN A 169 -13.51 -1.50 6.86
CA ASN A 169 -13.73 -1.08 8.24
C ASN A 169 -13.88 -2.28 9.18
N GLU A 170 -14.47 -3.38 8.71
CA GLU A 170 -14.64 -4.61 9.48
C GLU A 170 -13.41 -5.53 9.45
N VAL A 171 -12.46 -5.29 8.53
CA VAL A 171 -11.19 -6.02 8.43
C VAL A 171 -10.03 -5.06 8.75
N SER A 172 -9.49 -5.15 9.96
CA SER A 172 -8.33 -4.36 10.37
C SER A 172 -7.04 -5.13 10.12
N VAL A 173 -6.04 -4.43 9.57
CA VAL A 173 -4.72 -5.01 9.27
C VAL A 173 -3.62 -4.22 9.97
N VAL A 174 -2.77 -4.91 10.73
CA VAL A 174 -1.52 -4.38 11.27
C VAL A 174 -0.39 -4.93 10.44
N LEU A 175 0.27 -4.06 9.68
CA LEU A 175 1.31 -4.43 8.73
C LEU A 175 2.64 -4.74 9.42
N GLN A 176 3.52 -5.48 8.75
CA GLN A 176 4.89 -5.71 9.19
C GLN A 176 5.66 -4.37 9.34
N ASN A 177 5.56 -3.51 8.34
CA ASN A 177 6.15 -2.17 8.37
C ASN A 177 5.13 -1.14 8.87
N ASN A 178 5.14 -0.91 10.16
CA ASN A 178 4.22 0.01 10.81
C ASN A 178 4.64 1.47 10.63
N VAL A 179 3.67 2.34 10.31
CA VAL A 179 3.88 3.78 10.14
C VAL A 179 3.03 4.55 11.14
N LEU A 180 3.66 5.48 11.85
CA LEU A 180 3.00 6.49 12.66
C LEU A 180 3.12 7.85 11.96
N PHE A 181 2.10 8.68 12.13
CA PHE A 181 2.05 10.02 11.56
C PHE A 181 2.52 11.07 12.59
N SER A 182 2.97 12.21 12.11
CA SER A 182 3.29 13.33 12.98
C SER A 182 2.03 13.82 13.69
N GLY A 183 2.10 13.96 15.01
CA GLY A 183 0.99 14.34 15.86
C GLY A 183 1.10 13.71 17.25
N SER A 184 0.11 13.89 18.12
CA SER A 184 0.08 13.23 19.43
C SER A 184 -0.16 11.72 19.30
N ILE A 185 0.04 10.97 20.39
CA ILE A 185 -0.36 9.56 20.47
C ILE A 185 -1.88 9.43 20.25
N PHE A 186 -2.69 10.30 20.87
CA PHE A 186 -4.14 10.31 20.64
C PHE A 186 -4.51 10.53 19.16
N ASP A 187 -3.84 11.48 18.48
CA ASP A 187 -4.09 11.73 17.04
C ASP A 187 -3.80 10.45 16.23
N ASN A 188 -2.67 9.80 16.54
CA ASN A 188 -2.30 8.54 15.89
C ASN A 188 -3.29 7.40 16.13
N LEU A 189 -3.86 7.30 17.32
CA LEU A 189 -4.87 6.31 17.66
C LEU A 189 -6.20 6.58 16.92
N ARG A 190 -6.61 7.85 16.85
CA ARG A 190 -7.85 8.26 16.17
C ARG A 190 -7.82 8.10 14.66
N TRP A 191 -6.69 7.79 14.04
CA TRP A 191 -6.69 7.26 12.67
C TRP A 191 -7.43 5.93 12.52
N GLY A 192 -7.56 5.15 13.61
CA GLY A 192 -8.39 3.95 13.64
C GLY A 192 -9.88 4.26 13.72
N ASN A 193 -10.25 5.23 14.57
CA ASN A 193 -11.61 5.73 14.74
C ASN A 193 -11.56 7.21 15.16
N PRO A 194 -11.92 8.14 14.26
CA PRO A 194 -11.87 9.59 14.54
C PRO A 194 -12.74 10.02 15.73
N ASP A 195 -13.82 9.31 16.00
CA ASP A 195 -14.79 9.63 17.06
C ASP A 195 -14.45 8.93 18.39
N ALA A 196 -13.32 8.22 18.48
CA ALA A 196 -12.94 7.51 19.69
C ALA A 196 -12.68 8.46 20.86
N THR A 197 -13.31 8.17 22.00
CA THR A 197 -13.07 8.91 23.26
C THR A 197 -11.67 8.62 23.80
N ASP A 198 -11.20 9.46 24.72
CA ASP A 198 -9.91 9.23 25.39
C ASP A 198 -9.90 7.90 26.16
N GLU A 199 -11.00 7.51 26.75
CA GLU A 199 -11.15 6.24 27.47
C GLU A 199 -11.03 5.04 26.51
N GLN A 200 -11.67 5.10 25.34
CA GLN A 200 -11.55 4.06 24.32
C GLN A 200 -10.11 3.94 23.80
N CYS A 201 -9.44 5.08 23.56
CA CYS A 201 -8.04 5.10 23.17
C CYS A 201 -7.14 4.46 24.25
N ARG A 202 -7.37 4.77 25.55
CA ARG A 202 -6.63 4.17 26.67
C ARG A 202 -6.87 2.67 26.76
N HIS A 203 -8.13 2.24 26.69
CA HIS A 203 -8.50 0.82 26.71
C HIS A 203 -7.83 0.03 25.56
N ALA A 204 -7.86 0.56 24.33
CA ALA A 204 -7.17 -0.08 23.21
C ALA A 204 -5.64 -0.17 23.42
N CYS A 205 -5.04 0.85 24.08
CA CYS A 205 -3.63 0.82 24.46
C CYS A 205 -3.34 -0.19 25.58
N ASP A 206 -4.26 -0.40 26.51
CA ASP A 206 -4.12 -1.41 27.55
C ASP A 206 -4.10 -2.81 26.94
N LEU A 207 -5.03 -3.10 26.01
CA LEU A 207 -5.07 -4.37 25.28
C LEU A 207 -3.80 -4.64 24.46
N ALA A 208 -3.23 -3.58 23.87
CA ALA A 208 -1.98 -3.64 23.12
C ALA A 208 -0.71 -3.55 24.01
N CYS A 209 -0.86 -3.54 25.35
CA CYS A 209 0.22 -3.30 26.30
C CYS A 209 1.02 -2.01 26.03
N ALA A 210 0.40 -1.01 25.41
CA ALA A 210 1.04 0.26 25.07
C ALA A 210 1.05 1.24 26.25
N SER A 211 0.07 1.21 27.13
CA SER A 211 -0.04 2.09 28.31
C SER A 211 1.18 2.01 29.23
N GLU A 212 1.85 0.84 29.30
CA GLU A 212 3.02 0.62 30.14
C GLU A 212 4.16 1.63 29.80
N PHE A 213 4.39 1.93 28.51
CA PHE A 213 5.42 2.87 28.12
C PHE A 213 4.89 4.29 27.95
N ILE A 214 3.63 4.46 27.51
CA ILE A 214 3.00 5.78 27.36
C ILE A 214 3.00 6.53 28.69
N ASN A 215 2.67 5.86 29.78
CA ASN A 215 2.65 6.45 31.13
C ASN A 215 4.04 6.85 31.65
N ARG A 216 5.13 6.46 30.96
CA ARG A 216 6.51 6.88 31.29
C ARG A 216 6.91 8.15 30.53
N PHE A 217 6.16 8.54 29.51
CA PHE A 217 6.42 9.79 28.81
C PHE A 217 5.94 10.99 29.63
N PRO A 218 6.67 12.13 29.63
CA PRO A 218 6.29 13.32 30.39
C PRO A 218 4.88 13.81 30.07
N ASP A 219 4.49 13.78 28.80
CA ASP A 219 3.20 14.26 28.30
C ASP A 219 2.17 13.13 28.12
N GLY A 220 2.51 11.89 28.53
CA GLY A 220 1.63 10.72 28.40
C GLY A 220 1.09 10.56 26.98
N TYR A 221 -0.23 10.47 26.83
CA TYR A 221 -0.92 10.31 25.53
C TYR A 221 -0.83 11.55 24.62
N ASN A 222 -0.48 12.74 25.17
CA ASN A 222 -0.25 13.94 24.39
C ASN A 222 1.19 14.04 23.85
N THR A 223 2.04 13.06 24.16
CA THR A 223 3.40 13.00 23.63
C THR A 223 3.39 13.07 22.11
N HIS A 224 4.17 13.97 21.54
CA HIS A 224 4.30 14.15 20.12
C HIS A 224 5.09 13.01 19.49
N ILE A 225 4.54 12.40 18.47
CA ILE A 225 5.20 11.40 17.60
C ILE A 225 5.71 12.12 16.35
N GLU A 226 6.97 11.91 16.01
CA GLU A 226 7.55 12.41 14.77
C GLU A 226 7.08 11.61 13.57
N GLN A 227 7.21 12.16 12.36
CA GLN A 227 6.85 11.49 11.12
C GLN A 227 7.55 10.14 10.99
N GLY A 228 6.78 9.09 10.74
CA GLY A 228 7.27 7.71 10.68
C GLY A 228 7.56 7.09 12.05
N GLY A 229 7.33 7.81 13.17
CA GLY A 229 7.58 7.32 14.52
C GLY A 229 9.06 7.15 14.83
N SER A 230 9.93 8.11 14.38
CA SER A 230 11.38 8.03 14.57
C SER A 230 11.80 8.16 16.03
N ASN A 231 10.97 8.78 16.86
CA ASN A 231 11.22 8.99 18.29
C ASN A 231 10.66 7.91 19.22
N VAL A 232 10.15 6.81 18.66
CA VAL A 232 9.68 5.62 19.42
C VAL A 232 10.35 4.35 18.93
N SER A 233 10.52 3.36 19.82
CA SER A 233 11.11 2.07 19.44
C SER A 233 10.20 1.25 18.52
N GLY A 234 10.76 0.28 17.78
CA GLY A 234 9.98 -0.61 16.90
C GLY A 234 8.83 -1.30 17.61
N GLY A 235 9.06 -1.87 18.80
CA GLY A 235 8.02 -2.52 19.58
C GLY A 235 6.96 -1.55 20.14
N GLN A 236 7.33 -0.30 20.48
CA GLN A 236 6.37 0.74 20.85
C GLN A 236 5.50 1.12 19.67
N LYS A 237 6.10 1.30 18.48
CA LYS A 237 5.38 1.58 17.24
C LYS A 237 4.39 0.48 16.89
N GLN A 238 4.79 -0.78 16.98
CA GLN A 238 3.92 -1.92 16.73
C GLN A 238 2.72 -1.94 17.68
N ARG A 239 2.94 -1.76 18.98
CA ARG A 239 1.85 -1.72 19.98
C ARG A 239 0.87 -0.57 19.74
N LEU A 240 1.35 0.62 19.34
CA LEU A 240 0.47 1.74 18.95
C LEU A 240 -0.35 1.41 17.70
N CYS A 241 0.22 0.74 16.71
CA CYS A 241 -0.51 0.33 15.51
C CYS A 241 -1.52 -0.78 15.80
N ILE A 242 -1.24 -1.70 16.73
CA ILE A 242 -2.20 -2.68 17.23
C ILE A 242 -3.37 -1.96 17.92
N ALA A 243 -3.10 -1.02 18.83
CA ALA A 243 -4.14 -0.23 19.51
C ALA A 243 -5.01 0.56 18.51
N ARG A 244 -4.38 1.15 17.47
CA ARG A 244 -5.10 1.81 16.37
C ARG A 244 -6.05 0.85 15.64
N ALA A 245 -5.62 -0.36 15.34
CA ALA A 245 -6.43 -1.37 14.67
C ALA A 245 -7.61 -1.83 15.53
N LEU A 246 -7.42 -1.97 16.84
CA LEU A 246 -8.46 -2.34 17.80
C LEU A 246 -9.56 -1.29 17.94
N LEU A 247 -9.23 -0.01 17.81
CA LEU A 247 -10.22 1.09 17.87
C LEU A 247 -11.28 1.04 16.78
N LYS A 248 -11.05 0.34 15.69
CA LYS A 248 -12.09 0.06 14.66
C LYS A 248 -13.15 -0.92 15.16
N ASN A 249 -12.88 -1.67 16.23
CA ASN A 249 -13.71 -2.79 16.71
C ASN A 249 -14.04 -3.78 15.58
N PRO A 250 -13.02 -4.29 14.87
CA PRO A 250 -13.21 -5.06 13.65
C PRO A 250 -13.74 -6.47 13.93
N LYS A 251 -14.43 -7.06 12.96
CA LYS A 251 -14.81 -8.49 12.97
C LYS A 251 -13.64 -9.41 12.64
N ILE A 252 -12.67 -8.89 11.87
CA ILE A 252 -11.44 -9.62 11.52
C ILE A 252 -10.23 -8.73 11.79
N LEU A 253 -9.28 -9.26 12.58
CA LEU A 253 -8.00 -8.62 12.88
C LEU A 253 -6.87 -9.44 12.28
N ILE A 254 -6.12 -8.83 11.37
CA ILE A 254 -4.95 -9.42 10.71
C ILE A 254 -3.69 -8.78 11.29
N LEU A 255 -2.78 -9.62 11.78
CA LEU A 255 -1.49 -9.23 12.34
C LEU A 255 -0.39 -9.82 11.44
N ASP A 256 0.14 -9.00 10.51
CA ASP A 256 1.20 -9.44 9.58
C ASP A 256 2.57 -9.17 10.20
N ASP A 257 3.17 -10.20 10.80
CA ASP A 257 4.47 -10.17 11.50
C ASP A 257 4.61 -8.97 12.47
N SER A 258 3.46 -8.51 12.98
CA SER A 258 3.32 -7.26 13.70
C SER A 258 3.77 -7.34 15.17
N THR A 259 4.22 -8.49 15.64
CA THR A 259 4.78 -8.68 17.00
C THR A 259 6.25 -9.06 16.98
N SER A 260 6.90 -9.09 15.81
CA SER A 260 8.30 -9.50 15.66
C SER A 260 9.30 -8.62 16.44
N ALA A 261 9.00 -7.32 16.61
CA ALA A 261 9.81 -6.39 17.41
C ALA A 261 9.32 -6.26 18.87
N VAL A 262 8.29 -7.02 19.27
CA VAL A 262 7.79 -7.08 20.64
C VAL A 262 8.45 -8.28 21.34
N ASP A 263 8.82 -8.13 22.61
CA ASP A 263 9.37 -9.24 23.38
C ASP A 263 8.31 -10.31 23.66
N THR A 264 8.76 -11.56 23.80
CA THR A 264 7.88 -12.74 23.94
C THR A 264 6.90 -12.62 25.10
N ALA A 265 7.30 -12.00 26.23
CA ALA A 265 6.43 -11.87 27.39
C ALA A 265 5.29 -10.87 27.12
N THR A 266 5.58 -9.78 26.45
CA THR A 266 4.58 -8.77 26.05
C THR A 266 3.65 -9.32 24.94
N ASP A 267 4.18 -10.06 23.97
CA ASP A 267 3.36 -10.73 22.94
C ASP A 267 2.37 -11.71 23.57
N ALA A 268 2.79 -12.51 24.55
CA ALA A 268 1.89 -13.42 25.29
C ALA A 268 0.77 -12.67 26.02
N LYS A 269 1.08 -11.51 26.65
CA LYS A 269 0.06 -10.67 27.30
C LYS A 269 -0.96 -10.12 26.30
N ILE A 270 -0.50 -9.62 25.14
CA ILE A 270 -1.37 -9.11 24.08
C ILE A 270 -2.32 -10.21 23.60
N ARG A 271 -1.82 -11.43 23.36
CA ARG A 271 -2.65 -12.57 22.95
C ARG A 271 -3.68 -12.96 23.98
N LYS A 272 -3.27 -12.98 25.26
CA LYS A 272 -4.20 -13.24 26.36
C LYS A 272 -5.30 -12.18 26.40
N ALA A 273 -4.95 -10.90 26.31
CA ALA A 273 -5.93 -9.81 26.24
C ALA A 273 -6.90 -9.98 25.08
N PHE A 274 -6.41 -10.38 23.89
CA PHE A 274 -7.27 -10.64 22.73
C PHE A 274 -8.25 -11.81 22.97
N ALA A 275 -7.82 -12.87 23.65
CA ALA A 275 -8.69 -14.00 23.94
C ALA A 275 -9.81 -13.63 24.93
N GLU A 276 -9.50 -12.77 25.91
CA GLU A 276 -10.43 -12.38 26.98
C GLU A 276 -11.37 -11.24 26.54
N GLU A 277 -10.87 -10.22 25.83
CA GLU A 277 -11.59 -8.96 25.57
C GLU A 277 -12.24 -8.91 24.19
N ILE A 278 -11.69 -9.60 23.19
CA ILE A 278 -12.23 -9.62 21.82
C ILE A 278 -12.43 -11.08 21.32
N PRO A 279 -13.15 -11.93 22.06
CA PRO A 279 -13.30 -13.35 21.70
C PRO A 279 -14.05 -13.54 20.38
N ASN A 280 -14.96 -12.64 20.03
CA ASN A 280 -15.77 -12.73 18.81
C ASN A 280 -15.05 -12.22 17.54
N THR A 281 -13.91 -11.57 17.68
CA THR A 281 -13.09 -11.12 16.54
C THR A 281 -12.26 -12.28 16.03
N THR A 282 -12.35 -12.57 14.74
CA THR A 282 -11.46 -13.54 14.07
C THR A 282 -10.06 -12.96 13.94
N LYS A 283 -9.04 -13.70 14.37
CA LYS A 283 -7.65 -13.23 14.39
C LYS A 283 -6.80 -14.07 13.44
N LEU A 284 -6.14 -13.43 12.49
CA LEU A 284 -5.14 -14.07 11.64
C LEU A 284 -3.76 -13.52 12.01
N ILE A 285 -2.88 -14.40 12.45
CA ILE A 285 -1.55 -14.04 12.94
C ILE A 285 -0.51 -14.65 12.02
N ILE A 286 0.07 -13.83 11.17
CA ILE A 286 1.23 -14.22 10.37
C ILE A 286 2.47 -14.10 11.26
N ALA A 287 3.22 -15.17 11.38
CA ALA A 287 4.46 -15.19 12.15
C ALA A 287 5.55 -16.03 11.46
N GLN A 288 6.79 -15.65 11.71
CA GLN A 288 7.96 -16.44 11.32
C GLN A 288 8.32 -17.48 12.39
N ARG A 289 7.94 -17.20 13.65
CA ARG A 289 8.22 -18.09 14.77
C ARG A 289 6.99 -18.92 15.14
N ILE A 290 7.17 -20.24 15.23
CA ILE A 290 6.09 -21.14 15.63
C ILE A 290 5.60 -20.84 17.04
N SER A 291 6.49 -20.46 17.97
CA SER A 291 6.12 -20.05 19.32
C SER A 291 5.06 -18.94 19.36
N SER A 292 4.96 -18.16 18.30
CA SER A 292 3.97 -17.09 18.15
C SER A 292 2.59 -17.56 17.72
N VAL A 293 2.45 -18.78 17.20
CA VAL A 293 1.18 -19.31 16.67
C VAL A 293 0.79 -20.66 17.24
N MET A 294 1.64 -21.30 18.02
CA MET A 294 1.40 -22.65 18.55
C MET A 294 0.15 -22.77 19.46
N ASN A 295 -0.30 -21.66 20.03
CA ASN A 295 -1.52 -21.60 20.84
C ASN A 295 -2.74 -21.10 20.06
N ALA A 296 -2.65 -20.95 18.73
CA ALA A 296 -3.79 -20.66 17.87
C ALA A 296 -4.72 -21.89 17.79
N ASP A 297 -6.01 -21.66 17.54
CA ASP A 297 -6.98 -22.74 17.38
C ASP A 297 -6.58 -23.67 16.24
N ARG A 298 -6.17 -23.08 15.10
CA ARG A 298 -5.58 -23.80 13.96
C ARG A 298 -4.48 -22.98 13.32
N ILE A 299 -3.61 -23.67 12.56
CA ILE A 299 -2.46 -23.10 11.90
C ILE A 299 -2.51 -23.48 10.41
N ILE A 300 -2.30 -22.49 9.54
CA ILE A 300 -2.12 -22.67 8.10
C ILE A 300 -0.62 -22.74 7.84
N VAL A 301 -0.16 -23.80 7.21
CA VAL A 301 1.20 -23.95 6.70
C VAL A 301 1.17 -23.66 5.20
N LEU A 302 1.75 -22.52 4.80
CA LEU A 302 1.86 -22.12 3.40
C LEU A 302 3.23 -22.47 2.85
N ASN A 303 3.24 -23.16 1.72
CA ASN A 303 4.46 -23.51 1.00
C ASN A 303 4.29 -23.22 -0.50
N ASN A 304 5.12 -22.33 -1.04
CA ASN A 304 5.08 -21.94 -2.46
C ASN A 304 3.67 -21.63 -3.02
N GLY A 305 2.87 -20.90 -2.24
CA GLY A 305 1.54 -20.47 -2.65
C GLY A 305 0.42 -21.52 -2.51
N VAL A 306 0.71 -22.68 -1.91
CA VAL A 306 -0.27 -23.74 -1.65
C VAL A 306 -0.41 -23.95 -0.15
N VAL A 307 -1.58 -24.40 0.30
CA VAL A 307 -1.79 -24.84 1.68
C VAL A 307 -1.25 -26.26 1.83
N ASP A 308 -0.09 -26.38 2.50
CA ASP A 308 0.56 -27.68 2.75
C ASP A 308 -0.02 -28.38 4.00
N GLY A 309 -0.55 -27.62 4.95
CA GLY A 309 -1.22 -28.13 6.13
C GLY A 309 -2.17 -27.13 6.76
N PHE A 310 -3.24 -27.62 7.38
CA PHE A 310 -4.20 -26.82 8.12
C PHE A 310 -4.81 -27.63 9.26
N GLY A 311 -4.49 -27.30 10.50
CA GLY A 311 -4.92 -28.00 11.71
C GLY A 311 -4.36 -27.41 12.97
N SER A 312 -4.60 -28.05 14.12
CA SER A 312 -4.03 -27.65 15.39
C SER A 312 -2.50 -27.90 15.44
N HIS A 313 -1.83 -27.35 16.45
CA HIS A 313 -0.41 -27.60 16.66
C HIS A 313 -0.12 -29.12 16.76
N GLU A 314 -0.90 -29.85 17.55
CA GLU A 314 -0.75 -31.28 17.76
C GLU A 314 -0.95 -32.05 16.46
N GLU A 315 -2.01 -31.75 15.71
CA GLU A 315 -2.29 -32.39 14.42
C GLU A 315 -1.17 -32.17 13.41
N LEU A 316 -0.64 -30.94 13.32
CA LEU A 316 0.43 -30.62 12.38
C LEU A 316 1.77 -31.26 12.80
N MET A 317 2.04 -31.40 14.09
CA MET A 317 3.22 -32.13 14.58
C MET A 317 3.19 -33.61 14.16
N GLU A 318 2.01 -34.20 14.04
CA GLU A 318 1.86 -35.59 13.61
C GLU A 318 1.84 -35.73 12.07
N THR A 319 1.16 -34.82 11.39
CA THR A 319 0.81 -35.00 9.96
C THR A 319 1.68 -34.22 8.99
N ASN A 320 2.27 -33.08 9.41
CA ASN A 320 3.00 -32.19 8.54
C ASN A 320 4.52 -32.21 8.79
N ALA A 321 5.28 -32.69 7.83
CA ALA A 321 6.73 -32.81 7.96
C ALA A 321 7.44 -31.45 8.00
N ILE A 322 7.00 -30.47 7.21
CA ILE A 322 7.57 -29.12 7.14
C ILE A 322 7.37 -28.42 8.49
N TYR A 323 6.14 -28.49 9.03
CA TYR A 323 5.83 -27.89 10.33
C TYR A 323 6.72 -28.44 11.43
N ARG A 324 6.87 -29.76 11.48
CA ARG A 324 7.69 -30.46 12.48
C ARG A 324 9.16 -30.08 12.39
N GLU A 325 9.72 -30.08 11.18
CA GLU A 325 11.13 -29.72 10.94
C GLU A 325 11.43 -28.30 11.41
N VAL A 326 10.55 -27.34 11.09
CA VAL A 326 10.69 -25.95 11.52
C VAL A 326 10.55 -25.82 13.03
N TYR A 327 9.60 -26.53 13.65
CA TYR A 327 9.42 -26.52 15.10
C TYR A 327 10.67 -27.05 15.83
N GLU A 328 11.21 -28.18 15.38
CA GLU A 328 12.42 -28.77 15.95
C GLU A 328 13.63 -27.85 15.80
N SER A 329 13.80 -27.27 14.62
CA SER A 329 14.87 -26.32 14.32
C SER A 329 14.81 -25.09 15.24
N GLN A 330 13.63 -24.48 15.41
CA GLN A 330 13.46 -23.31 16.28
C GLN A 330 13.58 -23.65 17.77
N THR A 331 13.17 -24.84 18.19
CA THR A 331 13.23 -25.27 19.59
C THR A 331 14.67 -25.64 20.01
N GLN A 332 15.49 -26.15 19.08
CA GLN A 332 16.91 -26.48 19.33
C GLN A 332 17.84 -25.25 19.23
N GLY A 333 17.32 -24.06 18.97
CA GLY A 333 18.03 -22.79 19.05
C GLY A 333 18.84 -22.40 17.81
N SER A 334 18.59 -23.02 16.66
CA SER A 334 19.41 -22.83 15.44
C SER A 334 18.62 -22.59 14.15
N GLY A 335 17.34 -22.18 14.14
CA GLY A 335 16.66 -22.06 12.86
C GLY A 335 15.51 -21.09 12.80
N ASP A 336 15.42 -20.39 11.70
CA ASP A 336 14.22 -19.70 11.21
C ASP A 336 13.54 -20.58 10.14
N PHE A 337 12.29 -20.27 9.75
CA PHE A 337 11.52 -21.04 8.76
C PHE A 337 12.29 -21.17 7.41
N ASP A 338 13.07 -20.16 7.08
CA ASP A 338 13.86 -20.14 5.82
C ASP A 338 15.11 -21.06 5.84
N GLU A 339 15.59 -21.53 7.02
CA GLU A 339 16.72 -22.44 7.13
C GLU A 339 16.32 -23.92 7.07
N GLY A 340 15.07 -24.26 7.47
CA GLY A 340 14.56 -25.63 7.47
C GLY A 340 14.11 -26.19 6.11
N GLY A 341 13.83 -25.34 5.13
CA GLY A 341 13.29 -25.72 3.81
C GLY A 341 14.31 -25.88 2.68
N ALA A 342 15.62 -25.80 2.95
CA ALA A 342 16.67 -25.83 1.94
C ALA A 342 17.43 -27.18 1.87
N LYS A 343 16.70 -28.30 1.67
CA LYS A 343 17.28 -29.57 1.27
C LYS A 343 16.52 -30.23 0.14
#